data_4377f7a414404baabb0ca05bed918ef7
#
_entry.id   4377f7a414404baabb0ca05bed918ef7
#
_cell.length_a   1.000
_cell.length_b   1.000
_cell.length_c   1.000
_cell.angle_alpha   90.00
_cell.angle_beta   90.00
_cell.angle_gamma   90.00
#
_symmetry.space_group_name_H-M   'P 1'
#
loop_
_entity.id
_entity.type
_entity.pdbx_description
1 polymer ?
#
loop_
_entity_poly.entity_id
_entity_poly.type
_entity_poly.pdbx_seq_one_letter_code
_entity_poly.pdbx_strand_id
1 'polypeptide(L)'
;MKQDAASPAPTRDGAALTDALCRALLTPASGEEMSRLLTDLCTPQEIRTLAERWHVARLLDGTDLSYRDIHDATGVSTTTIVRVARFLRQESNRGYRAAIDALAAYERSSESRPDAD
;
A
#
# COMPACT_ATOMS: atom_id res chain seq x y z
N MET A 1 -14.35 27.81 18.73
CA MET A 1 -14.16 27.74 18.12
C MET A 1 -13.29 27.07 17.56
N LYS A 2 -13.11 26.66 17.21
CA LYS A 2 -12.27 26.06 16.74
C LYS A 2 -11.83 26.42 15.58
N GLN A 3 -10.91 26.69 15.46
CA GLN A 3 -10.44 27.09 14.44
C GLN A 3 -10.44 26.19 13.51
N ASP A 4 -10.59 26.33 12.75
CA ASP A 4 -10.70 25.52 11.82
C ASP A 4 -9.70 25.53 10.83
N ALA A 5 -8.44 25.61 11.23
CA ALA A 5 -7.37 25.50 10.29
C ALA A 5 -7.43 24.19 9.56
N ALA A 6 -8.07 23.22 10.17
CA ALA A 6 -8.17 21.94 9.55
C ALA A 6 -9.38 21.77 8.68
N SER A 7 -10.27 22.74 8.63
CA SER A 7 -11.47 22.61 7.81
C SER A 7 -11.14 22.76 6.35
N PRO A 8 -11.62 21.84 5.52
CA PRO A 8 -11.29 21.92 4.10
C PRO A 8 -12.14 22.94 3.37
N ALA A 9 -11.59 23.55 2.33
CA ALA A 9 -12.35 24.32 1.37
C ALA A 9 -12.57 23.43 0.15
N PRO A 10 -13.75 23.51 -0.47
CA PRO A 10 -13.99 22.73 -1.69
C PRO A 10 -12.95 23.06 -2.75
N THR A 11 -12.46 22.06 -3.46
CA THR A 11 -11.45 22.25 -4.48
C THR A 11 -11.59 21.19 -5.55
N ARG A 12 -11.13 21.51 -6.76
CA ARG A 12 -11.00 20.55 -7.84
C ARG A 12 -9.54 20.23 -8.13
N ASP A 13 -8.62 20.77 -7.33
CA ASP A 13 -7.20 20.57 -7.55
C ASP A 13 -6.83 19.14 -7.15
N GLY A 14 -6.47 18.33 -8.14
CA GLY A 14 -6.14 16.94 -7.91
C GLY A 14 -4.97 16.73 -6.96
N ALA A 15 -3.96 17.61 -7.05
CA ALA A 15 -2.81 17.48 -6.16
C ALA A 15 -3.21 17.75 -4.71
N ALA A 16 -4.07 18.74 -4.49
CA ALA A 16 -4.54 19.06 -3.14
C ALA A 16 -5.39 17.91 -2.58
N LEU A 17 -6.23 17.33 -3.42
CA LEU A 17 -7.05 16.20 -3.00
C LEU A 17 -6.19 14.98 -2.63
N THR A 18 -5.20 14.69 -3.44
CA THR A 18 -4.31 13.58 -3.18
C THR A 18 -3.51 13.79 -1.90
N ASP A 19 -3.01 15.00 -1.70
CA ASP A 19 -2.24 15.31 -0.51
C ASP A 19 -3.10 15.14 0.75
N ALA A 20 -4.34 15.59 0.69
CA ALA A 20 -5.26 15.46 1.83
C ALA A 20 -5.54 13.98 2.12
N LEU A 21 -5.71 13.17 1.07
CA LEU A 21 -5.90 11.74 1.24
C LEU A 21 -4.69 11.11 1.90
N CYS A 22 -3.49 11.45 1.43
CA CYS A 22 -2.28 10.89 2.01
C CYS A 22 -2.16 11.21 3.50
N ARG A 23 -2.54 12.44 3.88
CA ARG A 23 -2.52 12.78 5.30
C ARG A 23 -3.51 11.94 6.09
N ALA A 24 -4.69 11.70 5.52
CA ALA A 24 -5.67 10.84 6.19
C ALA A 24 -5.14 9.42 6.38
N LEU A 25 -4.46 8.91 5.36
CA LEU A 25 -3.93 7.55 5.42
C LEU A 25 -2.79 7.39 6.43
N LEU A 26 -2.25 8.49 6.92
CA LEU A 26 -1.21 8.44 7.94
C LEU A 26 -1.78 8.46 9.37
N THR A 27 -3.08 8.58 9.54
CA THR A 27 -3.65 8.68 10.88
C THR A 27 -3.98 7.35 11.55
N PRO A 28 -4.29 6.25 10.82
CA PRO A 28 -4.61 5.01 11.53
C PRO A 28 -3.42 4.50 12.33
N ALA A 29 -3.66 4.06 13.55
CA ALA A 29 -2.61 3.57 14.44
C ALA A 29 -2.45 2.06 14.38
N SER A 30 -3.32 1.38 13.67
CA SER A 30 -3.27 -0.08 13.59
C SER A 30 -3.84 -0.54 12.26
N GLY A 31 -3.60 -1.81 11.92
CA GLY A 31 -4.18 -2.40 10.73
C GLY A 31 -5.71 -2.41 10.78
N GLU A 32 -6.25 -2.60 11.97
CA GLU A 32 -7.70 -2.59 12.13
C GLU A 32 -8.28 -1.22 11.82
N GLU A 33 -7.64 -0.16 12.31
CA GLU A 33 -8.10 1.20 11.99
C GLU A 33 -7.94 1.51 10.51
N MET A 34 -6.84 1.09 9.92
CA MET A 34 -6.63 1.31 8.49
C MET A 34 -7.69 0.56 7.67
N SER A 35 -8.03 -0.65 8.08
CA SER A 35 -9.04 -1.43 7.37
C SER A 35 -10.40 -0.71 7.40
N ARG A 36 -10.76 -0.11 8.53
CA ARG A 36 -11.99 0.66 8.60
C ARG A 36 -11.98 1.86 7.68
N LEU A 37 -10.86 2.58 7.64
CA LEU A 37 -10.74 3.74 6.76
C LEU A 37 -10.83 3.34 5.29
N LEU A 38 -10.12 2.27 4.92
CA LEU A 38 -10.16 1.78 3.54
C LEU A 38 -11.56 1.31 3.15
N THR A 39 -12.27 0.69 4.09
CA THR A 39 -13.64 0.23 3.82
C THR A 39 -14.57 1.41 3.56
N ASP A 40 -14.34 2.53 4.24
CA ASP A 40 -15.14 3.73 3.99
C ASP A 40 -14.76 4.40 2.67
N LEU A 41 -13.49 4.40 2.33
CA LEU A 41 -13.00 5.12 1.13
C LEU A 41 -13.22 4.34 -0.16
N CYS A 42 -13.13 3.04 -0.11
CA CYS A 42 -13.03 2.20 -1.29
C CYS A 42 -14.19 1.23 -1.38
N THR A 43 -14.54 0.85 -2.60
CA THR A 43 -15.43 -0.30 -2.80
C THR A 43 -14.67 -1.57 -2.45
N PRO A 44 -15.38 -2.68 -2.16
CA PRO A 44 -14.69 -3.95 -1.95
C PRO A 44 -13.78 -4.35 -3.11
N GLN A 45 -14.20 -4.07 -4.36
CA GLN A 45 -13.38 -4.39 -5.52
C GLN A 45 -12.11 -3.54 -5.56
N GLU A 46 -12.20 -2.26 -5.18
CA GLU A 46 -11.03 -1.41 -5.14
C GLU A 46 -10.04 -1.89 -4.08
N ILE A 47 -10.53 -2.30 -2.91
CA ILE A 47 -9.65 -2.85 -1.88
C ILE A 47 -8.98 -4.11 -2.40
N ARG A 48 -9.74 -4.99 -3.06
CA ARG A 48 -9.19 -6.22 -3.60
C ARG A 48 -8.09 -5.92 -4.61
N THR A 49 -8.31 -4.96 -5.48
CA THR A 49 -7.32 -4.59 -6.49
C THR A 49 -6.04 -4.07 -5.84
N LEU A 50 -6.17 -3.21 -4.83
CA LEU A 50 -5.00 -2.70 -4.13
C LEU A 50 -4.25 -3.82 -3.42
N ALA A 51 -4.99 -4.72 -2.77
CA ALA A 51 -4.39 -5.84 -2.06
C ALA A 51 -3.65 -6.79 -3.01
N GLU A 52 -4.23 -7.03 -4.18
CA GLU A 52 -3.58 -7.87 -5.19
C GLU A 52 -2.30 -7.24 -5.70
N ARG A 53 -2.32 -5.93 -5.94
CA ARG A 53 -1.11 -5.24 -6.40
C ARG A 53 0.00 -5.32 -5.35
N TRP A 54 -0.35 -5.13 -4.10
CA TRP A 54 0.63 -5.23 -3.03
C TRP A 54 1.21 -6.63 -2.93
N HIS A 55 0.35 -7.64 -2.99
CA HIS A 55 0.79 -9.03 -2.92
C HIS A 55 1.74 -9.36 -4.07
N VAL A 56 1.40 -8.92 -5.28
CA VAL A 56 2.25 -9.17 -6.44
C VAL A 56 3.60 -8.49 -6.27
N ALA A 57 3.62 -7.26 -5.74
CA ALA A 57 4.89 -6.57 -5.49
C ALA A 57 5.76 -7.37 -4.53
N ARG A 58 5.15 -7.93 -3.47
CA ARG A 58 5.90 -8.76 -2.52
C ARG A 58 6.45 -10.02 -3.17
N LEU A 59 5.66 -10.66 -4.03
CA LEU A 59 6.12 -11.87 -4.71
C LEU A 59 7.23 -11.57 -5.71
N LEU A 60 7.10 -10.48 -6.46
CA LEU A 60 8.14 -10.10 -7.42
C LEU A 60 9.45 -9.79 -6.73
N ASP A 61 9.39 -9.18 -5.56
CA ASP A 61 10.59 -8.78 -4.84
C ASP A 61 11.19 -9.94 -4.05
N GLY A 62 10.37 -10.77 -3.47
CA GLY A 62 10.84 -11.76 -2.51
C GLY A 62 10.97 -13.17 -3.01
N THR A 63 10.64 -13.43 -4.27
CA THR A 63 10.72 -14.80 -4.81
C THR A 63 11.29 -14.76 -6.21
N ASP A 64 11.60 -15.96 -6.74
CA ASP A 64 12.05 -16.09 -8.12
C ASP A 64 10.92 -16.51 -9.05
N LEU A 65 9.68 -16.38 -8.63
CA LEU A 65 8.56 -16.77 -9.47
C LEU A 65 8.51 -15.94 -10.74
N SER A 66 8.21 -16.60 -11.86
CA SER A 66 7.97 -15.89 -13.11
C SER A 66 6.61 -15.20 -13.06
N TYR A 67 6.37 -14.31 -14.01
CA TYR A 67 5.04 -13.67 -14.12
C TYR A 67 3.96 -14.72 -14.31
N ARG A 68 4.25 -15.76 -15.09
CA ARG A 68 3.28 -16.81 -15.30
C ARG A 68 3.01 -17.58 -14.03
N ASP A 69 4.07 -17.88 -13.25
CA ASP A 69 3.89 -18.55 -11.98
C ASP A 69 3.02 -17.73 -11.03
N ILE A 70 3.24 -16.42 -11.00
CA ILE A 70 2.44 -15.55 -10.14
C ILE A 70 0.99 -15.55 -10.59
N HIS A 71 0.77 -15.42 -11.90
CA HIS A 71 -0.59 -15.49 -12.44
C HIS A 71 -1.28 -16.80 -12.05
N ASP A 72 -0.58 -17.91 -12.23
CA ASP A 72 -1.17 -19.22 -11.95
C ASP A 72 -1.46 -19.40 -10.47
N ALA A 73 -0.60 -18.88 -9.60
CA ALA A 73 -0.77 -19.07 -8.16
C ALA A 73 -1.80 -18.12 -7.56
N THR A 74 -1.98 -16.93 -8.13
CA THR A 74 -2.79 -15.90 -7.49
C THR A 74 -4.07 -15.57 -8.23
N GLY A 75 -4.15 -15.91 -9.51
CA GLY A 75 -5.28 -15.50 -10.34
C GLY A 75 -5.21 -14.04 -10.79
N VAL A 76 -4.17 -13.31 -10.38
CA VAL A 76 -4.02 -11.90 -10.79
C VAL A 76 -3.63 -11.86 -12.26
N SER A 77 -4.22 -10.94 -13.02
CA SER A 77 -3.99 -10.87 -14.46
C SER A 77 -2.54 -10.49 -14.78
N THR A 78 -2.06 -10.95 -15.92
CA THR A 78 -0.71 -10.59 -16.36
C THR A 78 -0.57 -9.09 -16.58
N THR A 79 -1.64 -8.42 -17.01
CA THR A 79 -1.61 -6.97 -17.16
C THR A 79 -1.30 -6.29 -15.82
N THR A 80 -1.94 -6.74 -14.75
CA THR A 80 -1.68 -6.19 -13.43
C THR A 80 -0.25 -6.50 -12.98
N ILE A 81 0.22 -7.73 -13.23
CA ILE A 81 1.58 -8.12 -12.83
C ILE A 81 2.61 -7.25 -13.54
N VAL A 82 2.44 -7.01 -14.84
CA VAL A 82 3.36 -6.17 -15.62
C VAL A 82 3.35 -4.74 -15.07
N ARG A 83 2.16 -4.20 -14.77
CA ARG A 83 2.07 -2.87 -14.20
C ARG A 83 2.81 -2.79 -12.87
N VAL A 84 2.59 -3.76 -11.99
CA VAL A 84 3.25 -3.74 -10.67
C VAL A 84 4.76 -3.84 -10.82
N ALA A 85 5.24 -4.71 -11.73
CA ALA A 85 6.68 -4.85 -11.96
C ALA A 85 7.29 -3.53 -12.42
N ARG A 86 6.59 -2.79 -13.30
CA ARG A 86 7.10 -1.52 -13.77
C ARG A 86 7.22 -0.52 -12.63
N PHE A 87 6.19 -0.41 -11.79
CA PHE A 87 6.24 0.54 -10.69
C PHE A 87 7.21 0.11 -9.60
N LEU A 88 7.40 -1.18 -9.42
CA LEU A 88 8.37 -1.65 -8.44
C LEU A 88 9.81 -1.37 -8.87
N ARG A 89 10.13 -1.50 -10.17
CA ARG A 89 11.51 -1.56 -10.65
C ARG A 89 11.94 -0.39 -11.52
N GLN A 90 11.02 0.24 -12.23
CA GLN A 90 11.39 1.20 -13.28
C GLN A 90 10.96 2.62 -12.99
N GLU A 91 9.84 2.80 -12.28
CA GLU A 91 9.37 4.15 -12.02
C GLU A 91 10.14 4.76 -10.85
N SER A 92 10.25 6.07 -10.87
CA SER A 92 11.12 6.77 -9.92
C SER A 92 10.47 7.03 -8.57
N ASN A 93 9.16 6.85 -8.42
CA ASN A 93 8.52 7.18 -7.15
C ASN A 93 8.86 6.22 -6.01
N ARG A 94 9.18 4.96 -6.31
CA ARG A 94 9.74 4.03 -5.35
C ARG A 94 8.85 3.76 -4.13
N GLY A 95 7.54 3.86 -4.30
CA GLY A 95 6.62 3.62 -3.18
C GLY A 95 6.61 2.18 -2.71
N TYR A 96 6.55 1.22 -3.65
CA TYR A 96 6.63 -0.19 -3.28
C TYR A 96 7.94 -0.49 -2.57
N ARG A 97 9.04 0.03 -3.11
CA ARG A 97 10.35 -0.24 -2.53
C ARG A 97 10.44 0.25 -1.10
N ALA A 98 9.97 1.46 -0.86
CA ALA A 98 10.03 2.04 0.47
C ALA A 98 9.18 1.24 1.46
N ALA A 99 7.99 0.83 1.05
CA ALA A 99 7.09 0.08 1.94
C ALA A 99 7.64 -1.31 2.23
N ILE A 100 8.15 -2.00 1.21
CA ILE A 100 8.71 -3.33 1.40
C ILE A 100 9.90 -3.25 2.33
N ASP A 101 10.79 -2.29 2.12
CA ASP A 101 11.98 -2.15 2.96
C ASP A 101 11.61 -1.80 4.40
N ALA A 102 10.62 -0.95 4.59
CA ALA A 102 10.18 -0.58 5.94
C ALA A 102 9.60 -1.78 6.68
N LEU A 103 8.79 -2.59 6.00
CA LEU A 103 8.23 -3.78 6.63
C LEU A 103 9.30 -4.81 6.94
N ALA A 104 10.28 -4.99 6.06
CA ALA A 104 11.38 -5.92 6.31
C ALA A 104 12.18 -5.47 7.54
N ALA A 105 12.43 -4.18 7.66
CA ALA A 105 13.16 -3.66 8.81
C ALA A 105 12.36 -3.86 10.10
N TYR A 106 11.05 -3.61 10.03
CA TYR A 106 10.19 -3.80 11.19
C TYR A 106 10.16 -5.27 11.62
N GLU A 107 10.06 -6.18 10.65
CA GLU A 107 10.02 -7.60 10.96
C GLU A 107 11.33 -8.08 11.57
N ARG A 108 12.46 -7.61 11.05
CA ARG A 108 13.76 -7.96 11.63
C ARG A 108 13.89 -7.44 13.05
N SER A 109 13.42 -6.24 13.31
CA SER A 109 13.46 -5.66 14.62
C SER A 109 12.61 -6.47 15.60
N SER A 110 11.43 -6.88 15.18
CA SER A 110 10.57 -7.71 16.01
C SER A 110 11.20 -9.06 16.33
N GLU A 111 11.84 -9.67 15.34
CA GLU A 111 12.43 -10.97 15.54
C GLU A 111 13.64 -10.93 16.45
N SER A 112 14.41 -9.84 16.39
CA SER A 112 15.60 -9.76 17.21
C SER A 112 15.32 -9.26 18.61
N ARG A 113 14.08 -8.83 18.88
CA ARG A 113 13.75 -8.35 20.21
C ARG A 113 13.71 -9.53 21.17
N PRO A 114 14.29 -9.41 22.35
CA PRO A 114 14.19 -10.47 23.33
C PRO A 114 12.73 -10.75 23.64
N ASP A 115 12.45 -12.02 23.80
CA ASP A 115 11.13 -12.38 24.07
C ASP A 115 10.70 -11.88 25.37
N ALA A 116 9.64 -11.17 25.39
CA ALA A 116 9.25 -10.58 26.58
C ALA A 116 8.53 -11.48 27.49
N ASP A 117 8.19 -12.59 27.16
CA ASP A 117 7.51 -13.39 28.01
C ASP A 117 8.03 -14.05 28.85
#